data_b9d40f938dca4e983ec7b66729d79626
#
_entry.id   b9d40f938dca4e983ec7b66729d79626
#
_cell.length_a   1.000
_cell.length_b   1.000
_cell.length_c   1.000
_cell.angle_alpha   90.00
_cell.angle_beta   90.00
_cell.angle_gamma   90.00
#
_symmetry.space_group_name_H-M   'P 1'
#
loop_
_entity.id
_entity.type
_entity.pdbx_description
1 polymer ?
#
loop_
_entity_poly.entity_id
_entity_poly.type
_entity_poly.pdbx_seq_one_letter_code
_entity_poly.pdbx_strand_id
1 'polypeptide(L)'
;LEMAAAYATFANGGYYRQPIAITEIDSRTGSVLYQHTDNPSQVLTEGEAAAVTDVLSGVMQGSGTGAAGALSVNQPYAGKTGTTDNTTNLWFCGYTPQLACALWTGYSAGEIPIQKYGTDLLGDSTNLPVFKRFMNTVLTGTEREEFATGTAPTYKNNSVWKFYGTNNTKKTENDDKDENEDEEETTTTTTTTTTTTETTGGDTTGGTGTTGGSTGGSTGG
;
A
#
# COMPACT_ATOMS: atom_id res chain seq x y z
N LEU A 1 -12.78 -5.21 -12.27
CA LEU A 1 -14.06 -5.08 -11.59
C LEU A 1 -14.02 -5.67 -10.19
N GLU A 2 -13.53 -6.91 -10.01
CA GLU A 2 -13.44 -7.62 -8.73
C GLU A 2 -12.59 -6.86 -7.69
N MET A 3 -11.43 -6.32 -8.09
CA MET A 3 -10.61 -5.49 -7.22
C MET A 3 -11.34 -4.22 -6.75
N ALA A 4 -12.10 -3.58 -7.63
CA ALA A 4 -12.90 -2.41 -7.22
C ALA A 4 -13.98 -2.81 -6.21
N ALA A 5 -14.65 -3.95 -6.40
CA ALA A 5 -15.64 -4.47 -5.46
C ALA A 5 -15.02 -4.84 -4.10
N ALA A 6 -13.82 -5.43 -4.10
CA ALA A 6 -13.10 -5.74 -2.86
C ALA A 6 -12.75 -4.48 -2.06
N TYR A 7 -12.24 -3.43 -2.71
CA TYR A 7 -11.94 -2.16 -2.05
C TYR A 7 -13.21 -1.38 -1.66
N ALA A 8 -14.29 -1.50 -2.46
CA ALA A 8 -15.60 -0.96 -2.09
C ALA A 8 -16.16 -1.59 -0.80
N THR A 9 -15.80 -2.84 -0.52
CA THR A 9 -16.20 -3.51 0.73
C THR A 9 -15.58 -2.83 1.96
N PHE A 10 -14.33 -2.38 1.89
CA PHE A 10 -13.72 -1.59 2.97
C PHE A 10 -14.41 -0.23 3.13
N ALA A 11 -14.68 0.47 2.01
CA ALA A 11 -15.38 1.75 2.02
C ALA A 11 -16.77 1.65 2.66
N ASN A 12 -17.42 0.51 2.48
CA ASN A 12 -18.80 0.23 2.87
C ASN A 12 -18.92 -0.52 4.21
N GLY A 13 -17.97 -0.33 5.13
CA GLY A 13 -18.04 -0.91 6.47
C GLY A 13 -18.04 -2.43 6.52
N GLY A 14 -17.42 -3.10 5.54
CA GLY A 14 -17.29 -4.56 5.51
C GLY A 14 -18.40 -5.31 4.77
N TYR A 15 -19.31 -4.59 4.12
CA TYR A 15 -20.38 -5.19 3.33
C TYR A 15 -19.98 -5.31 1.86
N TYR A 16 -19.84 -6.53 1.39
CA TYR A 16 -19.63 -6.83 -0.02
C TYR A 16 -20.94 -6.75 -0.80
N ARG A 17 -20.90 -6.06 -1.94
CA ARG A 17 -21.97 -6.03 -2.93
C ARG A 17 -21.43 -6.53 -4.26
N GLN A 18 -22.14 -7.46 -4.86
CA GLN A 18 -21.80 -7.95 -6.20
C GLN A 18 -21.94 -6.80 -7.21
N PRO A 19 -20.93 -6.55 -8.04
CA PRO A 19 -21.04 -5.56 -9.10
C PRO A 19 -22.19 -5.89 -10.06
N ILE A 20 -23.02 -4.90 -10.34
CA ILE A 20 -24.14 -4.99 -11.27
C ILE A 20 -23.99 -3.92 -12.35
N ALA A 21 -24.48 -4.20 -13.54
CA ALA A 21 -24.50 -3.28 -14.67
C ALA A 21 -25.90 -2.74 -14.99
N ILE A 22 -26.94 -3.45 -14.56
CA ILE A 22 -28.32 -3.11 -14.85
C ILE A 22 -29.08 -3.05 -13.54
N THR A 23 -29.60 -1.88 -13.21
CA THR A 23 -30.40 -1.65 -12.02
C THR A 23 -31.88 -1.82 -12.26
N GLU A 24 -32.35 -1.44 -13.46
CA GLU A 24 -33.76 -1.50 -13.83
C GLU A 24 -33.91 -1.72 -15.34
N ILE A 25 -34.95 -2.43 -15.74
CA ILE A 25 -35.36 -2.61 -17.12
C ILE A 25 -36.85 -2.31 -17.21
N ASP A 26 -37.20 -1.32 -18.05
CA ASP A 26 -38.58 -0.94 -18.32
C ASP A 26 -39.02 -1.43 -19.67
N SER A 27 -40.33 -1.76 -19.76
CA SER A 27 -40.99 -1.97 -21.03
C SER A 27 -41.15 -0.65 -21.78
N ARG A 28 -41.44 -0.73 -23.08
CA ARG A 28 -41.75 0.44 -23.90
C ARG A 28 -43.01 1.21 -23.43
N THR A 29 -43.85 0.57 -22.63
CA THR A 29 -45.08 1.16 -22.07
C THR A 29 -44.90 1.70 -20.65
N GLY A 30 -43.65 1.68 -20.12
CA GLY A 30 -43.33 2.21 -18.79
C GLY A 30 -43.57 1.22 -17.64
N SER A 31 -43.82 -0.05 -17.92
CA SER A 31 -43.91 -1.07 -16.87
C SER A 31 -42.52 -1.62 -16.54
N VAL A 32 -42.17 -1.68 -15.26
CA VAL A 32 -40.92 -2.25 -14.77
C VAL A 32 -40.93 -3.76 -15.08
N LEU A 33 -39.96 -4.23 -15.87
CA LEU A 33 -39.74 -5.63 -16.20
C LEU A 33 -38.75 -6.32 -15.26
N TYR A 34 -37.77 -5.56 -14.79
CA TYR A 34 -36.75 -6.00 -13.85
C TYR A 34 -36.31 -4.84 -12.98
N GLN A 35 -36.14 -5.09 -11.71
CA GLN A 35 -35.50 -4.19 -10.78
C GLN A 35 -34.52 -4.96 -9.90
N HIS A 36 -33.30 -4.46 -9.84
CA HIS A 36 -32.29 -5.05 -8.96
C HIS A 36 -32.69 -4.87 -7.49
N THR A 37 -32.55 -5.94 -6.72
CA THR A 37 -32.69 -5.88 -5.27
C THR A 37 -31.31 -6.01 -4.65
N ASP A 38 -30.90 -5.00 -3.87
CA ASP A 38 -29.62 -5.02 -3.16
C ASP A 38 -29.61 -6.15 -2.11
N ASN A 39 -28.57 -6.96 -2.14
CA ASN A 39 -28.39 -8.07 -1.20
C ASN A 39 -26.92 -8.12 -0.72
N PRO A 40 -26.52 -7.20 0.17
CA PRO A 40 -25.18 -7.14 0.67
C PRO A 40 -24.85 -8.32 1.57
N SER A 41 -23.60 -8.81 1.50
CA SER A 41 -23.05 -9.83 2.39
C SER A 41 -22.02 -9.20 3.30
N GLN A 42 -22.21 -9.26 4.61
CA GLN A 42 -21.20 -8.82 5.56
C GLN A 42 -20.05 -9.82 5.59
N VAL A 43 -18.87 -9.41 5.13
CA VAL A 43 -17.65 -10.24 5.07
C VAL A 43 -16.60 -9.80 6.08
N LEU A 44 -16.70 -8.56 6.59
CA LEU A 44 -15.90 -8.01 7.68
C LEU A 44 -16.84 -7.30 8.65
N THR A 45 -16.48 -7.22 9.90
CA THR A 45 -17.14 -6.30 10.83
C THR A 45 -16.79 -4.85 10.48
N GLU A 46 -17.62 -3.92 10.88
CA GLU A 46 -17.34 -2.48 10.67
C GLU A 46 -16.01 -2.06 11.29
N GLY A 47 -15.67 -2.61 12.46
CA GLY A 47 -14.39 -2.34 13.12
C GLY A 47 -13.18 -2.88 12.36
N GLU A 48 -13.29 -4.06 11.74
CA GLU A 48 -12.23 -4.61 10.88
C GLU A 48 -12.06 -3.78 9.61
N ALA A 49 -13.15 -3.40 8.96
CA ALA A 49 -13.12 -2.54 7.78
C ALA A 49 -12.54 -1.15 8.10
N ALA A 50 -12.92 -0.56 9.25
CA ALA A 50 -12.37 0.70 9.73
C ALA A 50 -10.86 0.60 10.02
N ALA A 51 -10.40 -0.49 10.65
CA ALA A 51 -8.98 -0.70 10.92
C ALA A 51 -8.15 -0.83 9.63
N VAL A 52 -8.65 -1.53 8.61
CA VAL A 52 -8.02 -1.60 7.29
C VAL A 52 -7.98 -0.22 6.64
N THR A 53 -9.08 0.52 6.70
CA THR A 53 -9.19 1.87 6.11
C THR A 53 -8.22 2.86 6.78
N ASP A 54 -8.04 2.79 8.09
CA ASP A 54 -7.07 3.61 8.81
C ASP A 54 -5.64 3.37 8.32
N VAL A 55 -5.21 2.10 8.22
CA VAL A 55 -3.90 1.73 7.67
C VAL A 55 -3.74 2.22 6.22
N LEU A 56 -4.76 2.03 5.37
CA LEU A 56 -4.72 2.43 3.96
C LEU A 56 -4.78 3.95 3.79
N SER A 57 -5.39 4.68 4.71
CA SER A 57 -5.33 6.15 4.77
C SER A 57 -3.92 6.64 5.09
N GLY A 58 -3.19 5.93 5.97
CA GLY A 58 -1.79 6.20 6.25
C GLY A 58 -0.88 6.05 5.02
N VAL A 59 -1.18 5.12 4.09
CA VAL A 59 -0.45 4.99 2.82
C VAL A 59 -0.55 6.24 1.94
N MET A 60 -1.65 6.97 2.06
CA MET A 60 -1.96 8.18 1.27
C MET A 60 -1.41 9.46 1.90
N GLN A 61 -0.66 9.39 2.99
CA GLN A 61 -0.19 10.53 3.76
C GLN A 61 1.31 10.48 4.00
N GLY A 62 1.89 11.63 4.32
CA GLY A 62 3.30 11.75 4.74
C GLY A 62 4.28 11.18 3.71
N SER A 63 5.06 10.18 4.11
CA SER A 63 6.01 9.44 3.27
C SER A 63 5.42 8.17 2.64
N GLY A 64 4.11 7.96 2.75
CA GLY A 64 3.45 6.80 2.15
C GLY A 64 3.53 6.78 0.63
N THR A 65 3.54 5.60 0.03
CA THR A 65 3.70 5.41 -1.43
C THR A 65 2.54 6.00 -2.25
N GLY A 66 1.42 6.32 -1.61
CA GLY A 66 0.24 6.96 -2.21
C GLY A 66 0.13 8.46 -1.96
N ALA A 67 1.06 9.08 -1.24
CA ALA A 67 0.94 10.48 -0.80
C ALA A 67 0.80 11.48 -1.96
N ALA A 68 1.43 11.23 -3.12
CA ALA A 68 1.28 12.07 -4.31
C ALA A 68 -0.16 12.07 -4.90
N GLY A 69 -0.97 11.08 -4.50
CA GLY A 69 -2.36 10.93 -4.90
C GLY A 69 -3.36 11.70 -4.05
N ALA A 70 -2.90 12.54 -3.13
CA ALA A 70 -3.77 13.36 -2.29
C ALA A 70 -4.83 14.10 -3.10
N LEU A 71 -6.10 13.94 -2.71
CA LEU A 71 -7.24 14.54 -3.41
C LEU A 71 -7.36 16.03 -3.07
N SER A 72 -7.84 16.80 -4.03
CA SER A 72 -8.17 18.23 -3.82
C SER A 72 -9.60 18.43 -3.32
N VAL A 73 -10.46 17.44 -3.50
CA VAL A 73 -11.83 17.44 -2.97
C VAL A 73 -11.81 17.15 -1.47
N ASN A 74 -12.76 17.70 -0.74
CA ASN A 74 -12.87 17.55 0.71
C ASN A 74 -13.52 16.21 1.08
N GLN A 75 -12.88 15.10 0.72
CA GLN A 75 -13.32 13.74 1.05
C GLN A 75 -12.20 13.00 1.78
N PRO A 76 -12.49 12.14 2.75
CA PRO A 76 -11.50 11.18 3.26
C PRO A 76 -11.23 10.13 2.18
N TYR A 77 -9.99 9.66 2.10
CA TYR A 77 -9.59 8.69 1.10
C TYR A 77 -8.53 7.73 1.64
N ALA A 78 -8.55 6.54 1.10
CA ALA A 78 -7.62 5.46 1.42
C ALA A 78 -7.20 4.74 0.14
N GLY A 79 -6.06 4.08 0.14
CA GLY A 79 -5.62 3.35 -1.05
C GLY A 79 -4.27 2.66 -0.90
N LYS A 80 -3.93 1.88 -1.94
CA LYS A 80 -2.69 1.10 -1.99
C LYS A 80 -2.16 1.05 -3.42
N THR A 81 -0.85 1.27 -3.55
CA THR A 81 -0.09 1.02 -4.78
C THR A 81 0.25 -0.47 -4.90
N GLY A 82 0.36 -0.97 -6.13
CA GLY A 82 0.85 -2.32 -6.42
C GLY A 82 1.80 -2.29 -7.61
N THR A 83 2.92 -2.98 -7.48
CA THR A 83 3.90 -3.17 -8.54
C THR A 83 4.48 -4.57 -8.39
N THR A 84 4.45 -5.38 -9.44
CA THR A 84 5.10 -6.69 -9.46
C THR A 84 6.62 -6.54 -9.59
N ASP A 85 7.38 -7.55 -9.17
CA ASP A 85 8.85 -7.52 -9.12
C ASP A 85 9.49 -7.11 -10.48
N ASN A 86 8.92 -7.57 -11.59
CA ASN A 86 9.40 -7.25 -12.94
C ASN A 86 8.64 -6.08 -13.58
N THR A 87 7.94 -5.27 -12.79
CA THR A 87 7.14 -4.12 -13.27
C THR A 87 6.16 -4.44 -14.42
N THR A 88 5.72 -5.68 -14.52
CA THR A 88 4.81 -6.15 -15.57
C THR A 88 3.35 -5.84 -15.29
N ASN A 89 3.01 -5.60 -14.02
CA ASN A 89 1.68 -5.22 -13.57
C ASN A 89 1.77 -4.08 -12.57
N LEU A 90 1.16 -2.96 -12.90
CA LEU A 90 1.08 -1.79 -12.04
C LEU A 90 -0.37 -1.59 -11.60
N TRP A 91 -0.57 -1.45 -10.30
CA TRP A 91 -1.87 -1.25 -9.70
C TRP A 91 -1.93 0.00 -8.85
N PHE A 92 -3.08 0.60 -8.82
CA PHE A 92 -3.52 1.46 -7.74
C PHE A 92 -4.98 1.19 -7.45
N CYS A 93 -5.30 0.85 -6.21
CA CYS A 93 -6.66 0.69 -5.71
C CYS A 93 -6.89 1.71 -4.60
N GLY A 94 -7.92 2.54 -4.75
CA GLY A 94 -8.24 3.55 -3.76
C GLY A 94 -9.73 3.85 -3.72
N TYR A 95 -10.17 4.46 -2.63
CA TYR A 95 -11.57 4.71 -2.37
C TYR A 95 -11.79 5.92 -1.46
N THR A 96 -12.99 6.46 -1.56
CA THR A 96 -13.65 7.36 -0.61
C THR A 96 -14.90 6.67 -0.07
N PRO A 97 -15.64 7.21 0.88
CA PRO A 97 -16.91 6.61 1.31
C PRO A 97 -17.89 6.35 0.17
N GLN A 98 -17.91 7.24 -0.86
CA GLN A 98 -18.86 7.17 -1.96
C GLN A 98 -18.41 6.32 -3.15
N LEU A 99 -17.11 6.13 -3.36
CA LEU A 99 -16.58 5.61 -4.62
C LEU A 99 -15.29 4.82 -4.43
N ALA A 100 -15.21 3.65 -5.05
CA ALA A 100 -13.99 2.85 -5.15
C ALA A 100 -13.50 2.78 -6.60
N CYS A 101 -12.18 2.81 -6.77
CA CYS A 101 -11.50 2.78 -8.06
C CYS A 101 -10.31 1.82 -8.00
N ALA A 102 -10.24 0.93 -8.98
CA ALA A 102 -9.10 0.04 -9.18
C ALA A 102 -8.54 0.27 -10.59
N LEU A 103 -7.29 0.66 -10.65
CA LEU A 103 -6.56 0.94 -11.88
C LEU A 103 -5.46 -0.10 -12.07
N TRP A 104 -5.41 -0.64 -13.26
CA TRP A 104 -4.38 -1.57 -13.68
C TRP A 104 -3.73 -1.09 -14.98
N THR A 105 -2.42 -1.20 -15.04
CA THR A 105 -1.63 -0.98 -16.25
C THR A 105 -0.75 -2.21 -16.46
N GLY A 106 -0.81 -2.77 -17.66
CA GLY A 106 -0.08 -3.97 -18.04
C GLY A 106 -0.35 -4.32 -19.49
N TYR A 107 0.31 -5.35 -19.95
CA TYR A 107 0.07 -5.91 -21.27
C TYR A 107 -0.94 -7.07 -21.16
N SER A 108 -1.83 -7.18 -22.13
CA SER A 108 -2.87 -8.21 -22.13
C SER A 108 -2.32 -9.61 -22.38
N ALA A 109 -1.10 -9.73 -22.91
CA ALA A 109 -0.44 -10.99 -23.16
C ALA A 109 1.05 -10.88 -22.82
N GLY A 110 1.52 -11.84 -22.04
CA GLY A 110 2.93 -11.92 -21.61
C GLY A 110 3.29 -11.00 -20.44
N GLU A 111 4.40 -11.34 -19.81
CA GLU A 111 4.98 -10.55 -18.71
C GLU A 111 6.01 -9.58 -19.29
N ILE A 112 5.54 -8.47 -19.85
CA ILE A 112 6.38 -7.45 -20.47
C ILE A 112 6.55 -6.31 -19.47
N PRO A 113 7.78 -5.93 -19.08
CA PRO A 113 8.03 -4.80 -18.19
C PRO A 113 7.46 -3.48 -18.76
N ILE A 114 6.79 -2.71 -17.89
CA ILE A 114 6.22 -1.42 -18.28
C ILE A 114 7.28 -0.36 -18.08
N GLN A 115 7.78 0.17 -19.19
CA GLN A 115 8.91 1.11 -19.22
C GLN A 115 8.59 2.37 -20.01
N LYS A 116 9.23 3.47 -19.62
CA LYS A 116 9.28 4.70 -20.38
C LYS A 116 10.74 5.09 -20.58
N TYR A 117 11.17 5.13 -21.85
CA TYR A 117 12.57 5.44 -22.22
C TYR A 117 13.61 4.53 -21.52
N GLY A 118 13.30 3.24 -21.37
CA GLY A 118 14.16 2.26 -20.70
C GLY A 118 14.18 2.34 -19.19
N THR A 119 13.30 3.14 -18.57
CA THR A 119 13.15 3.22 -17.12
C THR A 119 11.85 2.55 -16.71
N ASP A 120 11.91 1.67 -15.72
CA ASP A 120 10.74 0.99 -15.16
C ASP A 120 9.76 2.00 -14.55
N LEU A 121 8.48 1.81 -14.85
CA LEU A 121 7.40 2.59 -14.25
C LEU A 121 6.85 1.88 -13.02
N LEU A 122 6.33 2.65 -12.07
CA LEU A 122 5.74 2.17 -10.84
C LEU A 122 4.24 2.55 -10.78
N GLY A 123 3.48 1.86 -9.94
CA GLY A 123 2.06 2.14 -9.76
C GLY A 123 1.78 3.56 -9.23
N ASP A 124 2.70 4.11 -8.45
CA ASP A 124 2.62 5.48 -7.93
C ASP A 124 2.83 6.55 -9.02
N SER A 125 3.74 6.29 -9.97
CA SER A 125 4.03 7.22 -11.06
C SER A 125 3.07 7.12 -12.25
N THR A 126 2.33 6.01 -12.37
CA THR A 126 1.49 5.69 -13.53
C THR A 126 0.00 5.77 -13.17
N ASN A 127 -0.46 4.93 -12.24
CA ASN A 127 -1.89 4.78 -11.93
C ASN A 127 -2.37 5.82 -10.91
N LEU A 128 -1.53 6.20 -9.96
CA LEU A 128 -1.90 7.16 -8.92
C LEU A 128 -2.32 8.54 -9.47
N PRO A 129 -1.63 9.15 -10.46
CA PRO A 129 -2.09 10.40 -11.08
C PRO A 129 -3.45 10.27 -11.78
N VAL A 130 -3.73 9.11 -12.37
CA VAL A 130 -5.02 8.82 -13.02
C VAL A 130 -6.12 8.72 -11.96
N PHE A 131 -5.88 8.00 -10.86
CA PHE A 131 -6.78 7.95 -9.72
C PHE A 131 -7.11 9.34 -9.19
N LYS A 132 -6.09 10.15 -8.90
CA LYS A 132 -6.25 11.52 -8.39
C LYS A 132 -7.11 12.37 -9.33
N ARG A 133 -6.83 12.35 -10.63
CA ARG A 133 -7.58 13.10 -11.62
C ARG A 133 -9.03 12.62 -11.69
N PHE A 134 -9.25 11.32 -11.75
CA PHE A 134 -10.58 10.71 -11.81
C PHE A 134 -11.42 11.10 -10.58
N MET A 135 -10.91 10.83 -9.38
CA MET A 135 -11.64 11.09 -8.14
C MET A 135 -11.96 12.58 -7.94
N ASN A 136 -10.99 13.45 -8.21
CA ASN A 136 -11.23 14.89 -8.12
C ASN A 136 -12.30 15.37 -9.12
N THR A 137 -12.36 14.76 -10.31
CA THR A 137 -13.37 15.14 -11.32
C THR A 137 -14.78 14.70 -10.91
N VAL A 138 -14.91 13.44 -10.49
CA VAL A 138 -16.24 12.85 -10.22
C VAL A 138 -16.81 13.26 -8.85
N LEU A 139 -15.94 13.60 -7.90
CA LEU A 139 -16.35 14.00 -6.54
C LEU A 139 -16.40 15.55 -6.34
N THR A 140 -16.14 16.32 -7.39
CA THR A 140 -16.28 17.77 -7.31
C THR A 140 -17.74 18.15 -7.06
N GLY A 141 -17.97 18.88 -5.95
CA GLY A 141 -19.31 19.34 -5.57
C GLY A 141 -20.17 18.30 -4.84
N THR A 142 -19.63 17.11 -4.56
CA THR A 142 -20.32 16.16 -3.69
C THR A 142 -20.18 16.56 -2.22
N GLU A 143 -21.19 16.27 -1.41
CA GLU A 143 -21.12 16.44 0.03
C GLU A 143 -20.04 15.53 0.62
N ARG A 144 -19.41 16.03 1.71
CA ARG A 144 -18.43 15.22 2.44
C ARG A 144 -19.13 14.11 3.19
N GLU A 145 -18.62 12.90 3.02
CA GLU A 145 -19.00 11.73 3.80
C GLU A 145 -17.80 11.22 4.60
N GLU A 146 -18.07 10.51 5.69
CA GLU A 146 -17.04 9.89 6.51
C GLU A 146 -17.08 8.37 6.34
N PHE A 147 -15.93 7.72 6.49
CA PHE A 147 -15.88 6.26 6.52
C PHE A 147 -16.65 5.72 7.73
N ALA A 148 -17.26 4.55 7.55
CA ALA A 148 -17.88 3.84 8.66
C ALA A 148 -16.85 3.62 9.78
N THR A 149 -17.29 3.83 11.02
CA THR A 149 -16.51 3.57 12.22
C THR A 149 -17.12 2.39 12.96
N GLY A 150 -16.31 1.60 13.63
CA GLY A 150 -16.76 0.45 14.40
C GLY A 150 -15.88 0.21 15.62
N THR A 151 -16.27 -0.75 16.43
CA THR A 151 -15.43 -1.18 17.56
C THR A 151 -14.15 -1.80 17.02
N ALA A 152 -13.00 -1.26 17.44
CA ALA A 152 -11.70 -1.78 17.03
C ALA A 152 -11.60 -3.28 17.29
N PRO A 153 -11.07 -4.06 16.33
CA PRO A 153 -10.93 -5.50 16.51
C PRO A 153 -9.96 -5.81 17.63
N THR A 154 -10.25 -6.85 18.39
CA THR A 154 -9.32 -7.36 19.40
C THR A 154 -8.23 -8.16 18.71
N TYR A 155 -7.02 -7.63 18.69
CA TYR A 155 -5.87 -8.34 18.14
C TYR A 155 -5.43 -9.45 19.09
N LYS A 156 -5.50 -10.68 18.64
CA LYS A 156 -4.91 -11.81 19.37
C LYS A 156 -3.39 -11.74 19.20
N ASN A 157 -2.69 -11.60 20.32
CA ASN A 157 -1.24 -11.66 20.32
C ASN A 157 -0.82 -13.11 19.99
N ASN A 158 -0.50 -13.37 18.72
CA ASN A 158 -0.03 -14.68 18.33
C ASN A 158 1.48 -14.70 18.53
N SER A 159 1.95 -15.39 19.56
CA SER A 159 3.36 -15.53 19.93
C SER A 159 4.26 -16.12 18.82
N VAL A 160 3.67 -16.70 17.79
CA VAL A 160 4.39 -17.22 16.60
C VAL A 160 4.94 -16.10 15.72
N TRP A 161 4.31 -14.91 15.73
CA TRP A 161 4.75 -13.75 14.94
C TRP A 161 5.31 -12.68 15.87
N LYS A 162 6.56 -12.86 16.30
CA LYS A 162 7.31 -11.75 16.90
C LYS A 162 7.69 -10.78 15.77
N PHE A 163 6.85 -9.76 15.57
CA PHE A 163 7.25 -8.61 14.79
C PHE A 163 8.45 -7.95 15.48
N TYR A 164 9.60 -7.91 14.82
CA TYR A 164 10.71 -7.07 15.21
C TYR A 164 10.36 -5.60 14.88
N GLY A 165 9.45 -5.03 15.63
CA GLY A 165 9.11 -3.62 15.60
C GLY A 165 9.36 -3.05 16.99
N THR A 166 10.08 -1.94 17.06
CA THR A 166 10.37 -1.21 18.28
C THR A 166 9.10 -1.00 19.11
N ASN A 167 9.05 -1.62 20.28
CA ASN A 167 8.01 -1.40 21.27
C ASN A 167 8.05 0.07 21.73
N ASN A 168 7.28 0.93 21.10
CA ASN A 168 6.92 2.24 21.64
C ASN A 168 5.51 2.17 22.24
N THR A 169 5.28 1.20 23.11
CA THR A 169 4.17 1.27 24.05
C THR A 169 4.60 2.17 25.20
N LYS A 170 4.06 3.39 25.23
CA LYS A 170 4.00 4.17 26.47
C LYS A 170 3.27 3.29 27.49
N LYS A 171 4.02 2.82 28.46
CA LYS A 171 3.51 2.16 29.66
C LYS A 171 2.65 3.19 30.38
N THR A 172 1.35 3.08 30.30
CA THR A 172 0.46 3.70 31.29
C THR A 172 0.68 2.92 32.57
N GLU A 173 1.37 3.56 33.51
CA GLU A 173 1.44 3.12 34.90
C GLU A 173 0.03 3.24 35.49
N ASN A 174 -0.60 2.10 35.76
CA ASN A 174 -1.52 1.87 36.87
C ASN A 174 -2.04 0.44 36.69
N ASP A 175 -1.51 -0.46 37.50
CA ASP A 175 -2.29 -1.30 38.39
C ASP A 175 -1.38 -2.20 39.19
N ASP A 176 -1.62 -2.07 40.47
CA ASP A 176 -0.96 -2.66 41.62
C ASP A 176 -1.17 -4.15 41.75
N LYS A 177 -0.12 -4.78 42.28
CA LYS A 177 -0.11 -5.88 43.27
C LYS A 177 -0.77 -7.19 42.88
N ASP A 178 0.02 -8.22 42.77
CA ASP A 178 -0.01 -9.31 43.73
C ASP A 178 1.23 -10.22 43.62
N GLU A 179 1.55 -10.75 44.75
CA GLU A 179 2.72 -11.35 45.33
C GLU A 179 3.14 -12.72 44.76
N ASN A 180 4.48 -12.96 44.94
CA ASN A 180 5.17 -14.24 45.24
C ASN A 180 5.19 -15.33 44.13
N GLU A 181 6.29 -15.90 43.77
CA GLU A 181 7.33 -16.67 44.45
C GLU A 181 8.46 -17.04 43.47
N ASP A 182 9.65 -17.03 44.01
CA ASP A 182 10.91 -17.63 43.65
C ASP A 182 11.02 -18.63 42.48
N GLU A 183 11.96 -18.34 41.57
CA GLU A 183 12.99 -19.34 41.18
C GLU A 183 14.20 -18.64 40.52
N GLU A 184 15.36 -18.80 41.15
CA GLU A 184 16.68 -18.41 40.63
C GLU A 184 17.01 -19.20 39.37
N GLU A 185 17.31 -18.52 38.27
CA GLU A 185 18.10 -19.13 37.21
C GLU A 185 19.19 -18.18 36.70
N THR A 186 20.40 -18.61 36.95
CA THR A 186 21.69 -18.01 36.68
C THR A 186 21.86 -17.73 35.18
N THR A 187 21.89 -16.46 34.78
CA THR A 187 22.21 -16.09 33.40
C THR A 187 23.66 -15.65 33.31
N THR A 188 24.48 -16.48 32.68
CA THR A 188 25.86 -16.17 32.30
C THR A 188 25.89 -15.16 31.16
N THR A 189 26.32 -13.96 31.43
CA THR A 189 26.52 -12.90 30.45
C THR A 189 27.86 -13.11 29.72
N THR A 190 27.80 -13.49 28.44
CA THR A 190 28.99 -13.50 27.57
C THR A 190 29.07 -12.16 26.86
N THR A 191 29.96 -11.30 27.32
CA THR A 191 30.34 -10.03 26.67
C THR A 191 31.33 -10.33 25.55
N THR A 192 30.92 -10.14 24.29
CA THR A 192 31.85 -10.19 23.15
C THR A 192 32.34 -8.78 22.86
N THR A 193 33.59 -8.51 23.24
CA THR A 193 34.34 -7.28 22.95
C THR A 193 34.92 -7.40 21.54
N THR A 194 34.48 -6.57 20.61
CA THR A 194 35.09 -6.44 19.28
C THR A 194 36.20 -5.41 19.35
N THR A 195 37.45 -5.86 19.28
CA THR A 195 38.64 -5.03 19.22
C THR A 195 38.88 -4.63 17.76
N THR A 196 38.83 -3.34 17.47
CA THR A 196 39.29 -2.75 16.22
C THR A 196 40.78 -2.55 16.26
N THR A 197 41.52 -3.21 15.38
CA THR A 197 42.98 -2.99 15.24
C THR A 197 43.20 -2.08 14.03
N GLU A 198 43.64 -0.87 14.27
CA GLU A 198 44.25 0.01 13.27
C GLU A 198 45.66 -0.47 12.97
N THR A 199 45.99 -0.58 11.69
CA THR A 199 47.37 -0.77 11.25
C THR A 199 47.75 0.34 10.29
N THR A 200 48.60 1.19 10.75
CA THR A 200 49.31 2.25 10.01
C THR A 200 50.60 1.70 9.41
N GLY A 201 50.99 2.26 8.29
CA GLY A 201 52.36 2.22 7.73
C GLY A 201 52.45 1.44 6.45
N GLY A 202 52.92 1.95 5.37
CA GLY A 202 53.96 2.84 5.04
C GLY A 202 54.55 2.40 3.72
N ASP A 203 54.49 3.34 2.80
CA ASP A 203 55.58 3.77 1.92
C ASP A 203 56.29 2.78 0.95
N THR A 204 56.45 3.27 -0.23
CA THR A 204 57.57 3.40 -1.19
C THR A 204 57.37 2.80 -2.60
N THR A 205 57.46 3.78 -3.50
CA THR A 205 58.18 3.81 -4.81
C THR A 205 57.86 2.77 -5.88
N GLY A 206 57.47 3.20 -7.07
CA GLY A 206 58.33 3.68 -8.11
C GLY A 206 58.02 3.01 -9.44
N GLY A 207 58.04 3.76 -10.51
CA GLY A 207 58.43 3.29 -11.84
C GLY A 207 57.31 3.29 -12.91
N THR A 208 57.15 4.40 -13.60
CA THR A 208 57.60 4.72 -15.01
C THR A 208 57.18 3.72 -16.12
N GLY A 209 56.60 4.29 -17.15
CA GLY A 209 56.72 3.81 -18.54
C GLY A 209 55.40 3.77 -19.29
N THR A 210 55.09 4.81 -19.94
CA THR A 210 55.26 5.19 -21.36
C THR A 210 54.35 4.46 -22.36
N THR A 211 53.56 5.30 -22.99
CA THR A 211 53.40 5.54 -24.45
C THR A 211 52.66 4.54 -25.33
N GLY A 212 51.87 5.15 -26.15
CA GLY A 212 51.50 4.75 -27.48
C GLY A 212 50.01 4.41 -27.62
N GLY A 213 49.17 5.11 -28.24
CA GLY A 213 49.30 5.84 -29.51
C GLY A 213 48.44 5.18 -30.53
N SER A 214 47.57 5.99 -31.09
CA SER A 214 47.19 6.03 -32.50
C SER A 214 45.90 5.32 -32.94
N THR A 215 44.88 6.10 -33.18
CA THR A 215 44.35 6.53 -34.51
C THR A 215 43.57 5.52 -35.34
N GLY A 216 42.45 5.99 -35.79
CA GLY A 216 41.89 5.84 -37.12
C GLY A 216 40.66 4.94 -37.16
N GLY A 217 39.50 5.38 -37.53
CA GLY A 217 39.04 5.99 -38.71
C GLY A 217 37.90 5.13 -39.22
N SER A 218 36.69 5.61 -39.26
CA SER A 218 35.97 6.18 -40.41
C SER A 218 35.21 5.16 -41.27
N THR A 219 33.95 5.57 -41.53
CA THR A 219 33.04 5.25 -42.66
C THR A 219 32.39 3.84 -42.59
N GLY A 220 31.11 3.67 -42.73
CA GLY A 220 30.04 4.27 -43.48
C GLY A 220 29.19 3.12 -44.03
N GLY A 221 27.89 3.29 -43.99
CA GLY A 221 26.93 2.35 -44.53
C GLY A 221 25.59 2.54 -43.86
#